data_b7983e68abab4c8d5d9c607ddbec03b1
#
_entry.id   b7983e68abab4c8d5d9c607ddbec03b1
#
_cell.length_a   1.000
_cell.length_b   1.000
_cell.length_c   1.000
_cell.angle_alpha   90.00
_cell.angle_beta   90.00
_cell.angle_gamma   90.00
#
_symmetry.space_group_name_H-M   'P 1'
#
loop_
_entity.id
_entity.type
_entity.pdbx_description
1 polymer ?
#
loop_
_entity_poly.entity_id
_entity_poly.type
_entity_poly.pdbx_seq_one_letter_code
_entity_poly.pdbx_strand_id
1 'polypeptide(L)'
;MHSQLGENLTQREQINFSKGDLTNSIVESSLIYAASDKLKYKVNWLAVTSESEWSYFGSGNHVNKPLVLKNIIDYFPESSLFIAINRKDSIQVDKADIEKALDKILGFKNFLIWDKQFKRVIEFNDIGTMRQGHV
;
A
#
# COMPACT_ATOMS: atom_id res chain seq x y z
N MET A 1 11.93 18.75 -5.45
CA MET A 1 11.35 18.44 -5.71
C MET A 1 10.73 18.43 -5.50
N HIS A 2 10.49 17.88 -5.24
CA HIS A 2 9.68 17.59 -5.24
C HIS A 2 9.03 17.73 -4.49
N SER A 3 8.66 17.74 -4.00
CA SER A 3 7.96 17.54 -3.66
C SER A 3 7.24 17.58 -3.21
N GLN A 4 6.62 17.18 -2.93
CA GLN A 4 5.87 16.83 -2.86
C GLN A 4 5.36 16.30 -2.69
N LEU A 5 5.31 15.99 -2.38
CA LEU A 5 4.84 15.40 -2.81
C LEU A 5 3.92 15.47 -2.87
N GLY A 6 3.51 15.11 -3.20
CA GLY A 6 2.72 14.98 -3.56
C GLY A 6 2.37 15.48 -3.77
N GLU A 7 2.27 15.76 -3.83
CA GLU A 7 2.23 15.95 -4.25
C GLU A 7 2.41 16.15 -4.39
N ASN A 8 2.82 16.12 -4.03
CA ASN A 8 3.35 15.77 -4.39
C ASN A 8 4.09 15.41 -4.86
N LEU A 9 4.06 15.28 -4.84
CA LEU A 9 5.14 14.84 -5.62
C LEU A 9 5.20 15.44 -6.95
N THR A 10 5.48 15.42 -7.48
CA THR A 10 5.69 15.48 -8.58
C THR A 10 5.99 15.44 -9.63
N GLN A 11 6.26 15.77 -10.06
CA GLN A 11 6.59 15.51 -10.91
C GLN A 11 7.35 15.36 -11.64
N ARG A 12 7.65 16.03 -11.57
CA ARG A 12 8.45 15.24 -12.01
C ARG A 12 8.55 14.00 -11.88
N GLU A 13 7.65 14.34 -11.39
CA GLU A 13 7.48 13.57 -11.16
C GLU A 13 7.26 12.96 -10.90
N GLN A 14 6.91 13.87 -11.01
CA GLN A 14 6.50 12.80 -10.54
C GLN A 14 7.55 11.84 -10.26
N ILE A 15 7.41 11.11 -9.32
CA ILE A 15 8.38 10.07 -9.02
C ILE A 15 8.54 9.14 -10.21
N ASN A 16 9.76 8.93 -10.64
CA ASN A 16 10.04 8.02 -11.73
C ASN A 16 10.94 6.89 -11.21
N PHE A 17 10.43 5.67 -11.21
CA PHE A 17 11.16 4.52 -10.70
C PHE A 17 12.12 4.00 -11.76
N SER A 18 13.35 4.47 -11.72
CA SER A 18 14.40 4.02 -12.61
C SER A 18 14.84 2.60 -12.29
N LYS A 19 14.67 1.71 -13.24
CA LYS A 19 15.09 0.33 -13.06
C LYS A 19 16.60 0.26 -12.96
N GLY A 20 17.07 -0.50 -11.99
CA GLY A 20 18.49 -0.73 -11.83
C GLY A 20 19.23 0.38 -11.10
N ASP A 21 18.59 1.48 -10.78
CA ASP A 21 19.21 2.54 -10.02
C ASP A 21 18.83 2.40 -8.55
N LEU A 22 19.73 1.82 -7.79
CA LEU A 22 19.50 1.53 -6.37
C LEU A 22 19.26 2.80 -5.56
N THR A 23 19.98 3.89 -5.86
CA THR A 23 19.82 5.15 -5.15
C THR A 23 18.41 5.72 -5.37
N ASN A 24 17.94 5.72 -6.61
CA ASN A 24 16.60 6.19 -6.92
C ASN A 24 15.56 5.28 -6.26
N SER A 25 15.76 3.97 -6.27
CA SER A 25 14.83 3.04 -5.64
C SER A 25 14.70 3.29 -4.16
N ILE A 26 15.80 3.59 -3.46
CA ILE A 26 15.76 3.90 -2.03
C ILE A 26 15.06 5.23 -1.79
N VAL A 27 15.34 6.24 -2.60
CA VAL A 27 14.69 7.56 -2.46
C VAL A 27 13.18 7.42 -2.70
N GLU A 28 12.79 6.70 -3.75
CA GLU A 28 11.39 6.51 -4.06
C GLU A 28 10.67 5.74 -2.96
N SER A 29 11.30 4.69 -2.44
CA SER A 29 10.76 3.92 -1.30
C SER A 29 10.54 4.83 -0.09
N SER A 30 11.52 5.67 0.23
CA SER A 30 11.42 6.59 1.36
C SER A 30 10.28 7.59 1.19
N LEU A 31 10.05 8.08 -0.03
CA LEU A 31 8.96 9.01 -0.31
C LEU A 31 7.59 8.35 -0.15
N ILE A 32 7.44 7.13 -0.66
CA ILE A 32 6.20 6.38 -0.51
C ILE A 32 5.92 6.14 0.98
N TYR A 33 6.92 5.70 1.70
CA TYR A 33 6.78 5.39 3.12
C TYR A 33 6.45 6.64 3.93
N ALA A 34 7.14 7.75 3.68
CA ALA A 34 6.90 8.99 4.40
C ALA A 34 5.49 9.52 4.17
N ALA A 35 5.01 9.46 2.93
CA ALA A 35 3.66 9.88 2.61
C ALA A 35 2.63 9.01 3.32
N SER A 36 2.83 7.70 3.28
CA SER A 36 1.95 6.75 3.96
C SER A 36 1.92 7.00 5.46
N ASP A 37 3.09 7.14 6.07
CA ASP A 37 3.20 7.33 7.52
C ASP A 37 2.52 8.61 7.98
N LYS A 38 2.58 9.65 7.16
CA LYS A 38 1.92 10.92 7.47
C LYS A 38 0.41 10.82 7.30
N LEU A 39 -0.05 10.20 6.23
CA LEU A 39 -1.47 10.24 5.85
C LEU A 39 -2.31 9.19 6.54
N LYS A 40 -1.72 8.09 7.02
CA LYS A 40 -2.50 7.03 7.67
C LYS A 40 -3.30 7.51 8.87
N TYR A 41 -2.86 8.57 9.53
CA TYR A 41 -3.57 9.14 10.67
C TYR A 41 -4.76 10.02 10.27
N LYS A 42 -4.92 10.28 8.98
CA LYS A 42 -6.03 11.08 8.45
C LYS A 42 -7.09 10.22 7.76
N VAL A 43 -6.93 8.92 7.80
CA VAL A 43 -7.81 7.99 7.10
C VAL A 43 -9.12 7.82 7.86
N ASN A 44 -10.22 7.86 7.12
CA ASN A 44 -11.53 7.45 7.61
C ASN A 44 -11.68 5.97 7.29
N TRP A 45 -11.60 5.13 8.31
CA TRP A 45 -11.69 3.69 8.12
C TRP A 45 -13.14 3.25 7.98
N LEU A 46 -13.40 2.39 7.00
CA LEU A 46 -14.75 1.91 6.70
C LEU A 46 -15.12 0.78 7.65
N ALA A 47 -16.32 0.86 8.21
CA ALA A 47 -16.82 -0.17 9.11
C ALA A 47 -17.12 -1.44 8.32
N VAL A 48 -16.73 -2.58 8.87
CA VAL A 48 -17.10 -3.91 8.37
C VAL A 48 -18.33 -4.39 9.10
N THR A 49 -18.37 -4.12 10.41
CA THR A 49 -19.54 -4.40 11.27
C THR A 49 -19.85 -3.12 12.05
N SER A 50 -20.92 -3.15 12.85
CA SER A 50 -21.26 -2.00 13.71
C SER A 50 -20.20 -1.71 14.75
N GLU A 51 -19.27 -2.64 15.00
CA GLU A 51 -18.30 -2.53 16.08
C GLU A 51 -16.84 -2.59 15.61
N SER A 52 -16.60 -2.85 14.34
CA SER A 52 -15.22 -3.04 13.86
C SER A 52 -15.05 -2.64 12.41
N GLU A 53 -13.89 -2.07 12.12
CA GLU A 53 -13.40 -1.84 10.76
C GLU A 53 -12.48 -2.97 10.28
N TRP A 54 -12.20 -3.95 11.11
CA TRP A 54 -11.22 -5.00 10.77
C TRP A 54 -11.88 -6.23 10.20
N SER A 55 -11.25 -6.80 9.17
CA SER A 55 -11.57 -8.11 8.60
C SER A 55 -10.39 -9.04 8.82
N TYR A 56 -10.67 -10.32 9.00
CA TYR A 56 -9.63 -11.33 9.16
C TYR A 56 -9.42 -12.05 7.83
N PHE A 57 -8.17 -12.12 7.36
CA PHE A 57 -7.85 -12.83 6.12
C PHE A 57 -6.98 -14.09 6.37
N GLY A 58 -6.64 -14.37 7.61
CA GLY A 58 -5.81 -15.53 7.95
C GLY A 58 -4.35 -15.14 8.11
N SER A 59 -3.59 -16.00 8.77
CA SER A 59 -2.18 -15.74 9.03
C SER A 59 -1.33 -16.96 8.71
N GLY A 60 -0.05 -16.70 8.46
CA GLY A 60 0.91 -17.76 8.15
C GLY A 60 0.49 -18.57 6.93
N ASN A 61 0.38 -19.88 7.11
CA ASN A 61 0.01 -20.81 6.04
C ASN A 61 -1.50 -20.83 5.75
N HIS A 62 -2.29 -20.08 6.50
CA HIS A 62 -3.74 -20.08 6.40
C HIS A 62 -4.27 -18.78 5.78
N VAL A 63 -3.41 -18.00 5.12
CA VAL A 63 -3.82 -16.75 4.47
C VAL A 63 -4.75 -17.06 3.30
N ASN A 64 -5.89 -16.37 3.27
CA ASN A 64 -6.84 -16.46 2.18
C ASN A 64 -6.45 -15.44 1.10
N LYS A 65 -5.48 -15.81 0.28
CA LYS A 65 -4.96 -14.93 -0.76
C LYS A 65 -6.02 -14.52 -1.78
N PRO A 66 -6.90 -15.41 -2.27
CA PRO A 66 -7.94 -14.98 -3.22
C PRO A 66 -8.85 -13.88 -2.65
N LEU A 67 -9.19 -13.96 -1.36
CA LEU A 67 -9.99 -12.91 -0.72
C LEU A 67 -9.27 -11.58 -0.73
N VAL A 68 -7.97 -11.59 -0.37
CA VAL A 68 -7.15 -10.38 -0.33
C VAL A 68 -7.05 -9.76 -1.72
N LEU A 69 -6.75 -10.58 -2.73
CA LEU A 69 -6.61 -10.10 -4.11
C LEU A 69 -7.92 -9.50 -4.61
N LYS A 70 -9.04 -10.14 -4.33
CA LYS A 70 -10.34 -9.62 -4.71
C LYS A 70 -10.60 -8.25 -4.08
N ASN A 71 -10.31 -8.11 -2.80
CA ASN A 71 -10.50 -6.84 -2.12
C ASN A 71 -9.63 -5.73 -2.71
N ILE A 72 -8.39 -6.03 -3.03
CA ILE A 72 -7.50 -5.04 -3.64
C ILE A 72 -8.02 -4.62 -5.01
N ILE A 73 -8.37 -5.58 -5.86
CA ILE A 73 -8.83 -5.30 -7.21
C ILE A 73 -10.13 -4.50 -7.19
N ASP A 74 -11.05 -4.86 -6.31
CA ASP A 74 -12.36 -4.19 -6.24
C ASP A 74 -12.26 -2.80 -5.64
N TYR A 75 -11.38 -2.59 -4.66
CA TYR A 75 -11.31 -1.32 -3.95
C TYR A 75 -10.54 -0.25 -4.72
N PHE A 76 -9.53 -0.62 -5.49
CA PHE A 76 -8.70 0.31 -6.24
C PHE A 76 -9.02 0.24 -7.72
N PRO A 77 -9.59 1.31 -8.31
CA PRO A 77 -9.84 1.32 -9.76
C PRO A 77 -8.58 1.52 -10.58
N GLU A 78 -7.52 2.07 -9.98
CA GLU A 78 -6.27 2.38 -10.67
C GLU A 78 -5.49 1.11 -11.01
N SER A 79 -4.68 1.18 -12.08
CA SER A 79 -3.85 0.06 -12.50
C SER A 79 -2.52 -0.03 -11.77
N SER A 80 -2.09 1.03 -11.12
CA SER A 80 -0.84 1.10 -10.37
C SER A 80 -1.09 1.53 -8.94
N LEU A 81 -0.37 0.91 -8.00
CA LEU A 81 -0.56 1.14 -6.58
C LEU A 81 0.79 1.31 -5.90
N PHE A 82 0.78 1.92 -4.72
CA PHE A 82 1.95 1.96 -3.84
C PHE A 82 1.77 0.96 -2.70
N ILE A 83 2.83 0.24 -2.39
CA ILE A 83 2.88 -0.61 -1.19
C ILE A 83 3.89 0.04 -0.24
N ALA A 84 3.41 0.50 0.91
CA ALA A 84 4.24 1.13 1.92
C ALA A 84 4.54 0.11 3.01
N ILE A 85 5.79 -0.31 3.09
CA ILE A 85 6.25 -1.32 4.05
C ILE A 85 7.17 -0.68 5.08
N ASN A 86 8.28 -0.14 4.63
CA ASN A 86 9.27 0.56 5.44
C ASN A 86 10.06 1.48 4.50
N ARG A 87 11.08 2.15 5.02
CA ARG A 87 11.83 3.14 4.25
C ARG A 87 12.56 2.57 3.05
N LYS A 88 12.95 1.30 3.09
CA LYS A 88 13.79 0.70 2.05
C LYS A 88 13.01 -0.14 1.06
N ASP A 89 11.89 -0.72 1.49
CA ASP A 89 11.21 -1.77 0.73
C ASP A 89 9.86 -1.35 0.16
N SER A 90 9.47 -0.10 0.32
CA SER A 90 8.22 0.40 -0.26
C SER A 90 8.38 0.54 -1.76
N ILE A 91 7.33 0.15 -2.52
CA ILE A 91 7.42 0.07 -3.97
C ILE A 91 6.15 0.54 -4.64
N GLN A 92 6.28 0.89 -5.92
CA GLN A 92 5.15 1.01 -6.82
C GLN A 92 5.00 -0.33 -7.54
N VAL A 93 3.76 -0.78 -7.71
CA VAL A 93 3.47 -2.06 -8.35
C VAL A 93 2.21 -1.92 -9.22
N ASP A 94 2.19 -2.59 -10.35
CA ASP A 94 0.98 -2.72 -11.15
C ASP A 94 0.06 -3.76 -10.53
N LYS A 95 -1.24 -3.53 -10.63
CA LYS A 95 -2.21 -4.51 -10.10
C LYS A 95 -2.03 -5.89 -10.69
N ALA A 96 -1.58 -5.96 -11.94
CA ALA A 96 -1.31 -7.25 -12.58
C ALA A 96 -0.23 -8.04 -11.85
N ASP A 97 0.67 -7.37 -11.13
CA ASP A 97 1.78 -8.00 -10.44
C ASP A 97 1.60 -8.05 -8.93
N ILE A 98 0.42 -7.64 -8.43
CA ILE A 98 0.20 -7.49 -6.99
C ILE A 98 0.34 -8.81 -6.24
N GLU A 99 -0.12 -9.91 -6.81
CA GLU A 99 -0.03 -11.21 -6.16
C GLU A 99 1.41 -11.57 -5.85
N LYS A 100 2.29 -11.37 -6.83
CA LYS A 100 3.71 -11.68 -6.68
C LYS A 100 4.35 -10.82 -5.59
N ALA A 101 3.99 -9.53 -5.54
CA ALA A 101 4.51 -8.64 -4.51
C ALA A 101 4.04 -9.06 -3.12
N LEU A 102 2.82 -9.55 -2.99
CA LEU A 102 2.25 -9.95 -1.71
C LEU A 102 2.85 -11.26 -1.17
N ASP A 103 3.38 -12.11 -2.04
CA ASP A 103 3.88 -13.43 -1.61
C ASP A 103 4.92 -13.33 -0.51
N LYS A 104 5.67 -12.24 -0.44
CA LYS A 104 6.75 -12.08 0.53
C LYS A 104 6.33 -11.35 1.79
N ILE A 105 5.17 -10.71 1.79
CA ILE A 105 4.80 -9.82 2.90
C ILE A 105 3.46 -10.14 3.54
N LEU A 106 2.52 -10.72 2.81
CA LEU A 106 1.18 -10.97 3.31
C LEU A 106 1.22 -12.05 4.40
N GLY A 107 0.74 -11.68 5.59
CA GLY A 107 0.78 -12.57 6.76
C GLY A 107 2.10 -12.54 7.50
N PHE A 108 3.10 -11.80 7.03
CA PHE A 108 4.42 -11.74 7.65
C PHE A 108 4.83 -10.33 8.06
N LYS A 109 4.29 -9.32 7.41
CA LYS A 109 4.65 -7.92 7.67
C LYS A 109 3.41 -7.06 7.76
N ASN A 110 3.54 -5.94 8.44
CA ASN A 110 2.55 -4.87 8.41
C ASN A 110 2.85 -3.98 7.22
N PHE A 111 1.83 -3.66 6.44
CA PHE A 111 2.01 -2.76 5.31
C PHE A 111 0.69 -2.13 4.90
N LEU A 112 0.77 -1.06 4.11
CA LEU A 112 -0.39 -0.38 3.57
C LEU A 112 -0.30 -0.34 2.05
N ILE A 113 -1.42 -0.53 1.39
CA ILE A 113 -1.53 -0.33 -0.06
C ILE A 113 -2.33 0.94 -0.30
N TRP A 114 -1.79 1.83 -1.10
CA TRP A 114 -2.40 3.11 -1.46
C TRP A 114 -2.57 3.21 -2.96
N ASP A 115 -3.61 3.95 -3.39
CA ASP A 115 -3.63 4.44 -4.76
C ASP A 115 -2.54 5.52 -4.91
N LYS A 116 -2.19 5.86 -6.14
CA LYS A 116 -1.09 6.80 -6.39
C LYS A 116 -1.39 8.23 -5.96
N GLN A 117 -2.64 8.55 -5.68
CA GLN A 117 -3.02 9.86 -5.17
C GLN A 117 -3.15 9.89 -3.65
N PHE A 118 -2.89 8.77 -2.99
CA PHE A 118 -2.99 8.63 -1.54
C PHE A 118 -4.37 9.01 -1.01
N LYS A 119 -5.41 8.57 -1.69
CA LYS A 119 -6.80 8.82 -1.28
C LYS A 119 -7.47 7.60 -0.69
N ARG A 120 -7.17 6.42 -1.24
CA ARG A 120 -7.71 5.15 -0.74
C ARG A 120 -6.58 4.29 -0.23
N VAL A 121 -6.89 3.51 0.79
CA VAL A 121 -5.87 2.68 1.44
C VAL A 121 -6.48 1.41 2.00
N ILE A 122 -5.70 0.33 1.94
CA ILE A 122 -5.97 -0.89 2.70
C ILE A 122 -4.77 -1.14 3.59
N GLU A 123 -5.01 -1.30 4.88
CA GLU A 123 -3.98 -1.62 5.85
C GLU A 123 -4.01 -3.12 6.14
N PHE A 124 -2.84 -3.74 6.16
CA PHE A 124 -2.66 -5.16 6.45
C PHE A 124 -1.74 -5.34 7.63
N ASN A 125 -2.15 -6.19 8.57
CA ASN A 125 -1.33 -6.53 9.72
C ASN A 125 -0.85 -7.98 9.61
N ASP A 126 0.32 -8.23 10.18
CA ASP A 126 0.95 -9.55 10.15
C ASP A 126 0.15 -10.61 10.90
N ILE A 127 -0.74 -10.19 11.80
CA ILE A 127 -1.62 -11.11 12.54
C ILE A 127 -2.83 -11.56 11.71
N GLY A 128 -2.94 -11.10 10.47
CA GLY A 128 -4.00 -11.57 9.57
C GLY A 128 -5.23 -10.69 9.51
N THR A 129 -5.14 -9.43 9.92
CA THR A 129 -6.24 -8.48 9.84
C THR A 129 -5.99 -7.41 8.81
N MET A 130 -7.07 -6.92 8.20
CA MET A 130 -7.00 -5.80 7.26
C MET A 130 -8.18 -4.88 7.46
N ARG A 131 -8.00 -3.63 7.06
CA ARG A 131 -9.09 -2.66 7.01
C ARG A 131 -8.86 -1.73 5.83
N GLN A 132 -9.94 -1.15 5.34
CA GLN A 132 -9.85 -0.23 4.21
C GLN A 132 -10.52 1.08 4.54
N GLY A 133 -10.03 2.14 3.91
CA GLY A 133 -10.54 3.48 4.17
C GLY A 133 -10.07 4.47 3.13
N HIS A 134 -10.36 5.74 3.41
CA HIS A 134 -10.01 6.84 2.52
C HIS A 134 -9.66 8.08 3.32
N VAL A 135 -8.84 8.89 2.74
CA VAL A 135 -8.49 10.20 3.31
C VAL A 135 -9.61 11.19 3.08
#